data_c4508a21b9bb86ba47aa497939f8413a
#
_entry.id   c4508a21b9bb86ba47aa497939f8413a
#
_cell.length_a   1.000
_cell.length_b   1.000
_cell.length_c   1.000
_cell.angle_alpha   90.00
_cell.angle_beta   90.00
_cell.angle_gamma   90.00
#
_symmetry.space_group_name_H-M   'P 1'
#
loop_
_entity.id
_entity.type
_entity.pdbx_description
1 polymer ?
#
loop_
_entity_poly.entity_id
_entity_poly.type
_entity_poly.pdbx_seq_one_letter_code
_entity_poly.pdbx_strand_id
1 'polypeptide(L)'
;MPNTTHTRPDWTNFAHRAITNLRRHNGVPAPHGSDTEQKMEPVSELDELFARFDDGDENEAQAESSALPSRYVPARQLLTAIRLAATFGGSNAFEESRHCGALTVISDIAPSDLNAVKDVLKLSFPHADWTLVAPDIMDGKIAKNAQDRFEVAIAERIDRIEPVLILQANGVSLPRHLVATGLQTLPFAAISRDILMTYMLAGHLCVQIPDPDALLATLPKDVDLAHLVTLDICAALRAPTPMQAVQRLDAMIRTDAKLSGPRLEDFEGEAPALTAARRIVEDLLSWKDGKTGWHEISRSLLLYGPPGTGKTYLARAMANSAGITFIN
;
A
#
# COMPACT_ATOMS: atom_id res chain seq x y z
N MET A 1 26.33 -5.15 -21.70
CA MET A 1 25.36 -4.42 -20.87
C MET A 1 25.51 -4.94 -19.45
N PRO A 2 25.81 -4.14 -18.43
CA PRO A 2 25.97 -4.65 -17.08
C PRO A 2 24.60 -5.14 -16.58
N ASN A 3 24.56 -6.39 -16.10
CA ASN A 3 23.45 -6.95 -15.34
C ASN A 3 23.27 -6.09 -14.07
N THR A 4 22.35 -5.18 -14.09
CA THR A 4 21.83 -4.55 -12.85
C THR A 4 20.99 -5.58 -12.14
N THR A 5 21.63 -6.40 -11.29
CA THR A 5 20.91 -7.21 -10.29
C THR A 5 20.07 -6.23 -9.46
N HIS A 6 18.77 -6.35 -9.55
CA HIS A 6 17.83 -5.56 -8.76
C HIS A 6 18.06 -5.87 -7.28
N THR A 7 18.67 -4.91 -6.56
CA THR A 7 18.90 -5.06 -5.12
C THR A 7 17.55 -4.95 -4.42
N ARG A 8 17.12 -6.01 -3.73
CA ARG A 8 15.88 -5.99 -2.96
C ARG A 8 15.93 -4.90 -1.90
N PRO A 9 14.85 -4.13 -1.69
CA PRO A 9 14.78 -3.12 -0.65
C PRO A 9 15.01 -3.71 0.75
N ASP A 10 15.65 -2.95 1.64
CA ASP A 10 16.01 -3.39 3.01
C ASP A 10 14.79 -3.81 3.84
N TRP A 11 13.61 -3.24 3.58
CA TRP A 11 12.38 -3.58 4.28
C TRP A 11 11.81 -4.97 3.95
N THR A 12 12.32 -5.66 2.92
CA THR A 12 11.77 -6.96 2.47
C THR A 12 11.89 -8.03 3.55
N ASN A 13 13.01 -8.09 4.26
CA ASN A 13 13.20 -9.02 5.37
C ASN A 13 12.24 -8.73 6.53
N PHE A 14 11.95 -7.46 6.77
CA PHE A 14 10.97 -7.04 7.78
C PHE A 14 9.54 -7.43 7.34
N ALA A 15 9.21 -7.29 6.05
CA ALA A 15 7.95 -7.76 5.49
C ALA A 15 7.75 -9.27 5.66
N HIS A 16 8.78 -10.08 5.44
CA HIS A 16 8.70 -11.54 5.65
C HIS A 16 8.33 -11.90 7.10
N ARG A 17 8.88 -11.20 8.09
CA ARG A 17 8.50 -11.40 9.50
C ARG A 17 7.04 -11.03 9.75
N ALA A 18 6.59 -9.87 9.26
CA ALA A 18 5.20 -9.44 9.38
C ALA A 18 4.21 -10.43 8.73
N ILE A 19 4.55 -10.93 7.54
CA ILE A 19 3.77 -11.94 6.82
C ILE A 19 3.72 -13.27 7.60
N THR A 20 4.84 -13.69 8.19
CA THR A 20 4.91 -14.93 8.98
C THR A 20 4.00 -14.85 10.21
N ASN A 21 3.99 -13.72 10.94
CA ASN A 21 3.09 -13.50 12.06
C ASN A 21 1.62 -13.52 11.61
N LEU A 22 1.32 -12.85 10.50
CA LEU A 22 -0.02 -12.80 9.93
C LEU A 22 -0.52 -14.20 9.50
N ARG A 23 0.35 -15.03 8.89
CA ARG A 23 0.05 -16.42 8.54
C ARG A 23 -0.23 -17.28 9.78
N ARG A 24 0.64 -17.17 10.79
CA ARG A 24 0.47 -17.90 12.05
C ARG A 24 -0.87 -17.57 12.70
N HIS A 25 -1.24 -16.30 12.73
CA HIS A 25 -2.54 -15.87 13.26
C HIS A 25 -3.72 -16.46 12.48
N ASN A 26 -3.62 -16.49 11.15
CA ASN A 26 -4.66 -17.06 10.28
C ASN A 26 -4.58 -18.60 10.19
N GLY A 27 -3.66 -19.26 10.91
CA GLY A 27 -3.48 -20.70 10.91
C GLY A 27 -2.99 -21.26 9.58
N VAL A 28 -2.28 -20.46 8.78
CA VAL A 28 -1.70 -20.87 7.49
C VAL A 28 -0.30 -21.43 7.74
N PRO A 29 0.02 -22.67 7.33
CA PRO A 29 1.36 -23.25 7.51
C PRO A 29 2.41 -22.41 6.77
N ALA A 30 3.66 -22.45 7.29
CA ALA A 30 4.79 -21.83 6.61
C ALA A 30 5.03 -22.53 5.25
N PRO A 31 5.44 -21.82 4.19
CA PRO A 31 5.82 -22.45 2.93
C PRO A 31 7.00 -23.39 3.18
N HIS A 32 6.92 -24.62 2.67
CA HIS A 32 8.01 -25.59 2.72
C HIS A 32 9.24 -25.01 2.01
N GLY A 33 10.31 -24.72 2.74
CA GLY A 33 11.56 -24.26 2.15
C GLY A 33 12.42 -23.32 3.01
N SER A 34 12.42 -23.46 4.33
CA SER A 34 13.50 -22.91 5.16
C SER A 34 13.80 -23.87 6.30
N ASP A 35 14.60 -24.89 5.97
CA ASP A 35 15.29 -25.71 6.97
C ASP A 35 16.28 -24.82 7.72
N THR A 36 15.87 -24.35 8.88
CA THR A 36 16.79 -24.04 9.96
C THR A 36 16.30 -24.86 11.15
N GLU A 37 17.15 -25.77 11.55
CA GLU A 37 17.00 -26.74 12.62
C GLU A 37 16.26 -26.15 13.84
N GLN A 38 15.01 -26.55 14.05
CA GLN A 38 14.40 -26.56 15.37
C GLN A 38 14.27 -28.01 15.80
N LYS A 39 15.02 -28.34 16.89
CA LYS A 39 14.92 -29.59 17.63
C LYS A 39 13.46 -29.99 17.78
N MET A 40 13.10 -31.14 17.24
CA MET A 40 11.86 -31.85 17.53
C MET A 40 11.85 -32.19 19.02
N GLU A 41 10.92 -31.62 19.77
CA GLU A 41 10.48 -32.23 21.02
C GLU A 41 9.66 -33.49 20.69
N PRO A 42 9.69 -34.51 21.55
CA PRO A 42 9.09 -35.81 21.23
C PRO A 42 7.56 -35.70 21.13
N VAL A 43 7.06 -36.19 20.01
CA VAL A 43 5.63 -36.38 19.73
C VAL A 43 5.04 -37.27 20.82
N SER A 44 3.93 -36.86 21.44
CA SER A 44 3.26 -37.63 22.46
C SER A 44 2.66 -38.93 21.88
N GLU A 45 2.68 -40.01 22.68
CA GLU A 45 2.11 -41.34 22.29
C GLU A 45 0.67 -41.30 21.80
N LEU A 46 -0.06 -40.22 22.00
CA LEU A 46 -1.44 -40.00 21.53
C LEU A 46 -1.50 -39.70 20.02
N ASP A 47 -0.49 -39.05 19.45
CA ASP A 47 -0.48 -38.72 18.02
C ASP A 47 -0.16 -39.96 17.16
N GLU A 48 0.62 -40.92 17.70
CA GLU A 48 0.84 -42.21 17.04
C GLU A 48 -0.39 -43.11 17.07
N LEU A 49 -1.28 -42.93 18.03
CA LEU A 49 -2.50 -43.72 18.14
C LEU A 49 -3.54 -43.31 17.09
N PHE A 50 -3.64 -42.01 16.76
CA PHE A 50 -4.54 -41.48 15.75
C PHE A 50 -4.11 -41.78 14.32
N ALA A 51 -2.79 -41.92 14.07
CA ALA A 51 -2.28 -42.29 12.76
C ALA A 51 -2.59 -43.74 12.34
N ARG A 52 -2.96 -44.61 13.30
CA ARG A 52 -3.25 -46.03 13.04
C ARG A 52 -4.72 -46.33 12.64
N PHE A 53 -5.62 -45.35 12.68
CA PHE A 53 -7.04 -45.55 12.36
C PHE A 53 -7.45 -45.12 10.94
N ASP A 54 -6.49 -44.69 10.09
CA ASP A 54 -6.76 -44.20 8.74
C ASP A 54 -6.27 -45.14 7.61
N ASP A 55 -6.12 -46.44 7.89
CA ASP A 55 -5.86 -47.46 6.88
C ASP A 55 -7.19 -48.12 6.45
N GLY A 56 -7.84 -47.53 5.46
CA GLY A 56 -9.05 -48.14 4.83
C GLY A 56 -9.54 -47.33 3.64
N ASP A 57 -8.96 -47.47 2.53
CA ASP A 57 -9.43 -47.70 1.16
C ASP A 57 -8.52 -47.10 0.10
N GLU A 58 -7.71 -47.98 -0.46
CA GLU A 58 -7.08 -47.80 -1.76
C GLU A 58 -8.15 -47.88 -2.85
N ASN A 59 -8.48 -46.73 -3.47
CA ASN A 59 -8.73 -46.57 -4.90
C ASN A 59 -9.35 -45.19 -5.15
N GLU A 60 -8.52 -44.28 -5.58
CA GLU A 60 -8.89 -43.31 -6.60
C GLU A 60 -7.67 -42.44 -6.93
N ALA A 61 -6.84 -42.99 -7.79
CA ALA A 61 -5.84 -42.24 -8.51
C ALA A 61 -6.54 -41.23 -9.43
N GLN A 62 -6.00 -40.01 -9.43
CA GLN A 62 -6.21 -39.00 -10.46
C GLN A 62 -7.53 -38.20 -10.41
N ALA A 63 -7.66 -37.36 -9.43
CA ALA A 63 -8.13 -36.00 -9.64
C ALA A 63 -7.31 -35.11 -8.69
N GLU A 64 -6.24 -34.50 -9.15
CA GLU A 64 -5.64 -33.34 -8.49
C GLU A 64 -6.69 -32.24 -8.49
N SER A 65 -7.63 -32.39 -7.58
CA SER A 65 -8.53 -31.35 -7.16
C SER A 65 -7.66 -30.23 -6.63
N SER A 66 -7.64 -29.11 -7.34
CA SER A 66 -7.15 -27.82 -6.87
C SER A 66 -8.06 -27.33 -5.72
N ALA A 67 -8.13 -28.10 -4.64
CA ALA A 67 -8.81 -27.70 -3.42
C ALA A 67 -8.07 -26.47 -2.90
N LEU A 68 -8.76 -25.33 -2.90
CA LEU A 68 -8.27 -24.10 -2.27
C LEU A 68 -7.84 -24.47 -0.85
N PRO A 69 -6.67 -24.02 -0.40
CA PRO A 69 -6.25 -24.27 0.97
C PRO A 69 -7.35 -23.80 1.92
N SER A 70 -7.77 -24.65 2.85
CA SER A 70 -8.86 -24.37 3.80
C SER A 70 -8.57 -23.15 4.68
N ARG A 71 -7.33 -22.66 4.68
CA ARG A 71 -6.87 -21.47 5.42
C ARG A 71 -5.99 -20.64 4.52
N TYR A 72 -6.29 -19.36 4.41
CA TYR A 72 -5.52 -18.40 3.61
C TYR A 72 -5.47 -17.03 4.30
N VAL A 73 -4.44 -16.25 3.99
CA VAL A 73 -4.38 -14.84 4.40
C VAL A 73 -5.17 -14.01 3.38
N PRO A 74 -6.15 -13.20 3.80
CA PRO A 74 -6.86 -12.32 2.89
C PRO A 74 -5.88 -11.40 2.12
N ALA A 75 -6.07 -11.28 0.81
CA ALA A 75 -5.19 -10.50 -0.07
C ALA A 75 -4.95 -9.07 0.44
N ARG A 76 -6.01 -8.44 0.93
CA ARG A 76 -5.94 -7.08 1.49
C ARG A 76 -5.07 -7.02 2.75
N GLN A 77 -5.17 -8.00 3.64
CA GLN A 77 -4.33 -8.04 4.84
C GLN A 77 -2.86 -8.26 4.47
N LEU A 78 -2.59 -9.19 3.55
CA LEU A 78 -1.23 -9.47 3.09
C LEU A 78 -0.60 -8.22 2.42
N LEU A 79 -1.33 -7.57 1.52
CA LEU A 79 -0.87 -6.36 0.86
C LEU A 79 -0.64 -5.21 1.86
N THR A 80 -1.54 -5.05 2.83
CA THR A 80 -1.41 -4.04 3.89
C THR A 80 -0.20 -4.31 4.78
N ALA A 81 0.09 -5.57 5.13
CA ALA A 81 1.27 -5.94 5.91
C ALA A 81 2.58 -5.60 5.18
N ILE A 82 2.64 -5.85 3.88
CA ILE A 82 3.81 -5.50 3.06
C ILE A 82 3.97 -3.98 2.98
N ARG A 83 2.89 -3.23 2.74
CA ARG A 83 2.91 -1.77 2.72
C ARG A 83 3.35 -1.18 4.07
N LEU A 84 2.89 -1.72 5.19
CA LEU A 84 3.34 -1.30 6.52
C LEU A 84 4.83 -1.57 6.71
N ALA A 85 5.33 -2.73 6.28
CA ALA A 85 6.76 -3.02 6.33
C ALA A 85 7.58 -2.02 5.49
N ALA A 86 7.10 -1.66 4.31
CA ALA A 86 7.71 -0.63 3.47
C ALA A 86 7.62 0.78 4.10
N THR A 87 6.52 1.09 4.80
CA THR A 87 6.31 2.35 5.53
C THR A 87 7.35 2.54 6.63
N PHE A 88 7.64 1.50 7.41
CA PHE A 88 8.71 1.53 8.41
C PHE A 88 10.12 1.54 7.77
N GLY A 89 10.24 1.22 6.49
CA GLY A 89 11.52 1.20 5.77
C GLY A 89 12.52 0.16 6.28
N GLY A 90 12.14 -0.65 7.27
CA GLY A 90 12.97 -1.64 7.94
C GLY A 90 12.71 -1.71 9.45
N SER A 91 13.60 -2.39 10.19
CA SER A 91 13.41 -2.60 11.63
C SER A 91 13.72 -1.35 12.48
N ASN A 92 14.54 -0.41 12.01
CA ASN A 92 14.99 0.72 12.85
C ASN A 92 13.86 1.68 13.21
N ALA A 93 13.13 2.21 12.22
CA ALA A 93 12.01 3.11 12.49
C ALA A 93 10.88 2.39 13.26
N PHE A 94 10.73 1.08 13.04
CA PHE A 94 9.82 0.27 13.82
C PHE A 94 10.23 0.19 15.29
N GLU A 95 11.51 -0.09 15.59
CA GLU A 95 11.99 -0.13 16.98
C GLU A 95 11.92 1.25 17.64
N GLU A 96 12.28 2.32 16.93
CA GLU A 96 12.14 3.69 17.40
C GLU A 96 10.71 4.01 17.81
N SER A 97 9.72 3.56 17.03
CA SER A 97 8.29 3.79 17.33
C SER A 97 7.77 3.08 18.57
N ARG A 98 8.54 2.12 19.13
CA ARG A 98 8.17 1.30 20.31
C ARG A 98 8.80 1.78 21.62
N HIS A 99 9.70 2.73 21.57
CA HIS A 99 10.30 3.25 22.78
C HIS A 99 9.28 3.97 23.68
N CYS A 100 9.51 3.91 24.98
CA CYS A 100 8.70 4.66 25.95
C CYS A 100 8.66 6.15 25.57
N GLY A 101 7.46 6.72 25.49
CA GLY A 101 7.25 8.10 25.10
C GLY A 101 7.34 8.36 23.59
N ALA A 102 7.55 7.34 22.76
CA ALA A 102 7.56 7.51 21.31
C ALA A 102 6.19 7.95 20.81
N LEU A 103 6.19 8.95 19.94
CA LEU A 103 5.01 9.44 19.25
C LEU A 103 5.26 9.41 17.75
N THR A 104 4.68 8.41 17.09
CA THR A 104 4.88 8.18 15.65
C THR A 104 3.57 8.33 14.89
N VAL A 105 3.63 8.96 13.73
CA VAL A 105 2.48 9.14 12.84
C VAL A 105 2.68 8.33 11.57
N ILE A 106 1.67 7.55 11.18
CA ILE A 106 1.56 7.04 9.81
C ILE A 106 0.54 7.91 9.08
N SER A 107 1.02 8.69 8.10
CA SER A 107 0.20 9.62 7.31
C SER A 107 -0.27 9.00 5.99
N ASP A 108 -1.09 9.74 5.25
CA ASP A 108 -1.53 9.42 3.88
C ASP A 108 -2.30 8.10 3.74
N ILE A 109 -2.99 7.66 4.81
CA ILE A 109 -3.81 6.46 4.77
C ILE A 109 -5.17 6.79 4.10
N ALA A 110 -5.51 6.05 3.03
CA ALA A 110 -6.85 6.17 2.47
C ALA A 110 -7.91 5.75 3.51
N PRO A 111 -9.02 6.51 3.67
CA PRO A 111 -10.06 6.15 4.65
C PRO A 111 -10.58 4.71 4.51
N SER A 112 -10.67 4.22 3.27
CA SER A 112 -11.03 2.82 2.99
C SER A 112 -10.04 1.80 3.56
N ASP A 113 -8.75 2.13 3.70
CA ASP A 113 -7.70 1.22 4.14
C ASP A 113 -7.47 1.24 5.65
N LEU A 114 -7.95 2.27 6.36
CA LEU A 114 -7.61 2.52 7.76
C LEU A 114 -7.95 1.33 8.68
N ASN A 115 -9.10 0.70 8.51
CA ASN A 115 -9.50 -0.45 9.32
C ASN A 115 -8.57 -1.65 9.05
N ALA A 116 -8.23 -1.91 7.80
CA ALA A 116 -7.27 -2.96 7.45
C ALA A 116 -5.89 -2.69 8.04
N VAL A 117 -5.43 -1.43 8.06
CA VAL A 117 -4.17 -1.02 8.70
C VAL A 117 -4.21 -1.28 10.20
N LYS A 118 -5.28 -0.89 10.89
CA LYS A 118 -5.47 -1.18 12.34
C LYS A 118 -5.38 -2.66 12.67
N ASP A 119 -6.11 -3.47 11.90
CA ASP A 119 -6.17 -4.92 12.12
C ASP A 119 -4.82 -5.57 11.86
N VAL A 120 -4.18 -5.23 10.75
CA VAL A 120 -2.89 -5.80 10.36
C VAL A 120 -1.78 -5.37 11.33
N LEU A 121 -1.78 -4.14 11.85
CA LEU A 121 -0.82 -3.73 12.88
C LEU A 121 -0.88 -4.64 14.10
N LYS A 122 -2.07 -4.99 14.58
CA LYS A 122 -2.25 -5.89 15.73
C LYS A 122 -1.84 -7.33 15.41
N LEU A 123 -2.13 -7.81 14.19
CA LEU A 123 -1.87 -9.19 13.80
C LEU A 123 -0.42 -9.45 13.40
N SER A 124 0.18 -8.52 12.67
CA SER A 124 1.55 -8.67 12.16
C SER A 124 2.61 -8.27 13.16
N PHE A 125 2.27 -7.41 14.13
CA PHE A 125 3.19 -6.88 15.14
C PHE A 125 2.64 -7.03 16.57
N PRO A 126 2.33 -8.25 17.03
CA PRO A 126 1.62 -8.50 18.30
C PRO A 126 2.38 -8.05 19.55
N HIS A 127 3.69 -7.80 19.45
CA HIS A 127 4.53 -7.38 20.56
C HIS A 127 4.94 -5.90 20.49
N ALA A 128 4.21 -5.11 19.73
CA ALA A 128 4.58 -3.72 19.53
C ALA A 128 4.11 -2.78 20.64
N ASP A 129 3.13 -3.22 21.44
CA ASP A 129 2.57 -2.53 22.63
C ASP A 129 2.15 -1.07 22.38
N TRP A 130 1.87 -0.71 21.14
CA TRP A 130 1.40 0.63 20.80
C TRP A 130 0.01 0.91 21.31
N THR A 131 -0.20 2.10 21.84
CA THR A 131 -1.53 2.70 21.90
C THR A 131 -1.88 3.28 20.54
N LEU A 132 -2.82 2.63 19.81
CA LEU A 132 -3.25 3.08 18.49
C LEU A 132 -4.29 4.19 18.61
N VAL A 133 -4.05 5.30 17.93
CA VAL A 133 -5.02 6.41 17.78
C VAL A 133 -5.34 6.60 16.32
N ALA A 134 -6.62 6.60 15.98
CA ALA A 134 -7.07 6.75 14.59
C ALA A 134 -8.45 7.43 14.53
N PRO A 135 -8.76 8.15 13.46
CA PRO A 135 -10.08 8.74 13.29
C PRO A 135 -11.17 7.66 13.08
N ASP A 136 -12.40 8.03 13.39
CA ASP A 136 -13.56 7.18 13.15
C ASP A 136 -13.89 7.14 11.66
N ILE A 137 -13.98 5.92 11.12
CA ILE A 137 -14.35 5.66 9.73
C ILE A 137 -15.62 4.82 9.69
N MET A 138 -16.60 5.26 8.92
CA MET A 138 -17.84 4.54 8.64
C MET A 138 -17.95 4.29 7.13
N ASP A 139 -18.12 3.04 6.73
CA ASP A 139 -18.24 2.61 5.33
C ASP A 139 -17.11 3.17 4.41
N GLY A 140 -15.87 3.16 4.90
CA GLY A 140 -14.72 3.67 4.17
C GLY A 140 -14.65 5.18 4.00
N LYS A 141 -15.50 5.94 4.72
CA LYS A 141 -15.52 7.40 4.70
C LYS A 141 -15.30 7.95 6.11
N ILE A 142 -14.75 9.16 6.17
CA ILE A 142 -14.55 9.87 7.44
C ILE A 142 -15.93 10.15 8.07
N ALA A 143 -16.09 9.72 9.33
CA ALA A 143 -17.33 9.94 10.07
C ALA A 143 -17.54 11.43 10.39
N LYS A 144 -18.81 11.81 10.54
CA LYS A 144 -19.14 13.17 11.00
C LYS A 144 -18.51 13.41 12.38
N ASN A 145 -17.86 14.54 12.57
CA ASN A 145 -17.11 14.92 13.78
C ASN A 145 -15.87 14.00 14.08
N ALA A 146 -15.37 13.27 13.10
CA ALA A 146 -14.17 12.43 13.27
C ALA A 146 -12.94 13.27 13.61
N GLN A 147 -12.82 14.49 13.08
CA GLN A 147 -11.72 15.41 13.36
C GLN A 147 -11.66 15.75 14.87
N ASP A 148 -12.78 16.22 15.45
CA ASP A 148 -12.82 16.63 16.86
C ASP A 148 -12.53 15.47 17.81
N ARG A 149 -13.11 14.28 17.52
CA ARG A 149 -12.87 13.07 18.31
C ARG A 149 -11.44 12.59 18.21
N PHE A 150 -10.85 12.70 17.03
CA PHE A 150 -9.46 12.32 16.80
C PHE A 150 -8.50 13.22 17.58
N GLU A 151 -8.74 14.55 17.61
CA GLU A 151 -7.95 15.49 18.38
C GLU A 151 -8.05 15.22 19.88
N VAL A 152 -9.26 14.96 20.40
CA VAL A 152 -9.47 14.58 21.80
C VAL A 152 -8.75 13.27 22.12
N ALA A 153 -8.88 12.25 21.27
CA ALA A 153 -8.22 10.95 21.48
C ALA A 153 -6.69 11.08 21.50
N ILE A 154 -6.11 11.95 20.68
CA ILE A 154 -4.68 12.26 20.72
C ILE A 154 -4.30 12.92 22.02
N ALA A 155 -5.05 13.97 22.45
CA ALA A 155 -4.76 14.72 23.67
C ALA A 155 -4.79 13.83 24.93
N GLU A 156 -5.74 12.89 25.00
CA GLU A 156 -5.83 11.94 26.13
C GLU A 156 -4.66 10.96 26.22
N ARG A 157 -3.92 10.73 25.11
CA ARG A 157 -2.83 9.74 25.06
C ARG A 157 -1.45 10.37 25.17
N ILE A 158 -1.32 11.65 24.85
CA ILE A 158 -0.01 12.35 24.86
C ILE A 158 0.62 12.41 26.26
N ASP A 159 -0.20 12.44 27.30
CA ASP A 159 0.27 12.50 28.70
C ASP A 159 0.78 11.15 29.24
N ARG A 160 0.69 10.10 28.42
CA ARG A 160 1.09 8.74 28.82
C ARG A 160 2.50 8.43 28.34
N ILE A 161 3.21 7.57 29.10
CA ILE A 161 4.57 7.13 28.74
C ILE A 161 4.56 6.02 27.70
N GLU A 162 3.41 5.39 27.46
CA GLU A 162 3.25 4.31 26.48
C GLU A 162 3.53 4.83 25.06
N PRO A 163 4.14 4.03 24.17
CA PRO A 163 4.35 4.43 22.80
C PRO A 163 2.99 4.61 22.09
N VAL A 164 2.82 5.75 21.41
CA VAL A 164 1.60 6.08 20.69
C VAL A 164 1.85 6.05 19.19
N LEU A 165 1.05 5.26 18.48
CA LEU A 165 1.03 5.23 17.02
C LEU A 165 -0.25 5.87 16.50
N ILE A 166 -0.11 7.03 15.86
CA ILE A 166 -1.21 7.80 15.29
C ILE A 166 -1.38 7.41 13.83
N LEU A 167 -2.57 6.99 13.46
CA LEU A 167 -2.93 6.67 12.07
C LEU A 167 -3.73 7.85 11.50
N GLN A 168 -3.12 8.60 10.60
CA GLN A 168 -3.75 9.75 9.96
C GLN A 168 -4.38 9.34 8.63
N ALA A 169 -5.70 9.44 8.56
CA ALA A 169 -6.41 9.24 7.30
C ALA A 169 -6.40 10.51 6.45
N ASN A 170 -6.38 10.36 5.11
CA ASN A 170 -6.57 11.46 4.19
C ASN A 170 -7.88 12.19 4.48
N GLY A 171 -7.80 13.53 4.58
CA GLY A 171 -8.94 14.37 4.93
C GLY A 171 -9.12 14.64 6.44
N VAL A 172 -8.23 14.09 7.28
CA VAL A 172 -8.15 14.41 8.72
C VAL A 172 -6.80 15.03 9.01
N SER A 173 -6.80 16.18 9.72
CA SER A 173 -5.59 16.92 10.04
C SER A 173 -5.06 16.55 11.42
N LEU A 174 -3.73 16.60 11.60
CA LEU A 174 -3.12 16.55 12.92
C LEU A 174 -3.28 17.91 13.64
N PRO A 175 -3.38 17.92 14.97
CA PRO A 175 -3.34 19.14 15.74
C PRO A 175 -2.06 19.95 15.46
N ARG A 176 -2.21 21.27 15.25
CA ARG A 176 -1.09 22.15 14.84
C ARG A 176 0.10 22.11 15.79
N HIS A 177 -0.16 21.99 17.09
CA HIS A 177 0.90 21.92 18.10
C HIS A 177 1.75 20.65 17.96
N LEU A 178 1.19 19.55 17.50
CA LEU A 178 1.95 18.31 17.25
C LEU A 178 2.83 18.41 16.02
N VAL A 179 2.32 19.00 14.95
CA VAL A 179 3.12 19.19 13.71
C VAL A 179 4.37 20.03 14.00
N ALA A 180 4.29 20.98 14.95
CA ALA A 180 5.40 21.83 15.34
C ALA A 180 6.49 21.11 16.17
N THR A 181 6.21 19.92 16.73
CA THR A 181 7.16 19.21 17.63
C THR A 181 8.16 18.32 16.88
N GLY A 182 8.12 18.27 15.55
CA GLY A 182 9.05 17.43 14.77
C GLY A 182 8.82 15.92 14.95
N LEU A 183 7.56 15.52 15.05
CA LEU A 183 7.16 14.11 15.19
C LEU A 183 7.73 13.25 14.06
N GLN A 184 8.08 12.00 14.39
CA GLN A 184 8.36 11.00 13.38
C GLN A 184 7.10 10.73 12.54
N THR A 185 7.09 11.22 11.31
CA THR A 185 5.99 11.02 10.38
C THR A 185 6.44 10.12 9.24
N LEU A 186 5.74 9.01 9.09
CA LEU A 186 6.01 7.98 8.08
C LEU A 186 4.83 7.97 7.09
N PRO A 187 5.02 8.35 5.82
CA PRO A 187 3.95 8.25 4.83
C PRO A 187 3.62 6.77 4.58
N PHE A 188 2.34 6.41 4.61
CA PHE A 188 1.90 5.04 4.30
C PHE A 188 2.30 4.68 2.88
N ALA A 189 3.18 3.69 2.73
CA ALA A 189 3.81 3.36 1.46
C ALA A 189 2.78 3.20 0.34
N ALA A 190 2.93 3.98 -0.72
CA ALA A 190 2.16 3.82 -1.94
C ALA A 190 2.47 2.46 -2.58
N ILE A 191 1.54 1.95 -3.37
CA ILE A 191 1.75 0.70 -4.10
C ILE A 191 2.87 0.91 -5.11
N SER A 192 3.87 0.03 -5.08
CA SER A 192 5.02 0.02 -5.98
C SER A 192 5.25 -1.37 -6.57
N ARG A 193 6.11 -1.46 -7.58
CA ARG A 193 6.51 -2.74 -8.17
C ARG A 193 7.13 -3.68 -7.14
N ASP A 194 7.96 -3.17 -6.23
CA ASP A 194 8.60 -3.98 -5.18
C ASP A 194 7.59 -4.54 -4.19
N ILE A 195 6.57 -3.75 -3.82
CA ILE A 195 5.47 -4.20 -2.97
C ILE A 195 4.67 -5.32 -3.66
N LEU A 196 4.34 -5.14 -4.94
CA LEU A 196 3.62 -6.16 -5.72
C LEU A 196 4.44 -7.42 -5.92
N MET A 197 5.75 -7.30 -6.21
CA MET A 197 6.64 -8.45 -6.31
C MET A 197 6.73 -9.21 -4.98
N THR A 198 6.88 -8.49 -3.86
CA THR A 198 6.91 -9.11 -2.54
C THR A 198 5.60 -9.85 -2.25
N TYR A 199 4.46 -9.28 -2.64
CA TYR A 199 3.16 -9.92 -2.53
C TYR A 199 3.07 -11.20 -3.36
N MET A 200 3.50 -11.17 -4.63
CA MET A 200 3.47 -12.33 -5.52
C MET A 200 4.40 -13.44 -5.04
N LEU A 201 5.62 -13.10 -4.60
CA LEU A 201 6.59 -14.03 -4.03
C LEU A 201 6.15 -14.64 -2.69
N ALA A 202 5.28 -13.94 -1.94
CA ALA A 202 4.71 -14.50 -0.72
C ALA A 202 3.75 -15.68 -0.97
N GLY A 203 3.58 -16.13 -2.21
CA GLY A 203 2.83 -17.36 -2.54
C GLY A 203 1.30 -17.21 -2.44
N HIS A 204 0.78 -15.99 -2.58
CA HIS A 204 -0.68 -15.79 -2.62
C HIS A 204 -1.29 -16.26 -3.94
N LEU A 205 -0.56 -16.11 -5.03
CA LEU A 205 -0.88 -16.73 -6.33
C LEU A 205 -0.28 -18.15 -6.27
N CYS A 206 -1.00 -19.19 -6.12
CA CYS A 206 -0.58 -20.60 -6.04
C CYS A 206 0.28 -21.06 -7.24
N VAL A 207 1.07 -20.20 -7.84
CA VAL A 207 1.89 -20.39 -9.03
C VAL A 207 3.31 -19.94 -8.74
N GLN A 208 4.28 -20.81 -9.03
CA GLN A 208 5.69 -20.44 -8.99
C GLN A 208 5.97 -19.37 -10.06
N ILE A 209 6.77 -18.37 -9.71
CA ILE A 209 7.24 -17.33 -10.62
C ILE A 209 8.59 -17.82 -11.19
N PRO A 210 8.65 -18.23 -12.47
CA PRO A 210 9.87 -18.81 -13.05
C PRO A 210 11.01 -17.80 -13.16
N ASP A 211 10.68 -16.53 -13.47
CA ASP A 211 11.63 -15.43 -13.62
C ASP A 211 11.07 -14.17 -12.97
N PRO A 212 11.46 -13.91 -11.71
CA PRO A 212 11.02 -12.71 -10.98
C PRO A 212 11.47 -11.40 -11.63
N ASP A 213 12.66 -11.35 -12.22
CA ASP A 213 13.21 -10.12 -12.81
C ASP A 213 12.47 -9.75 -14.10
N ALA A 214 12.16 -10.75 -14.93
CA ALA A 214 11.33 -10.56 -16.12
C ALA A 214 9.92 -10.08 -15.75
N LEU A 215 9.31 -10.65 -14.70
CA LEU A 215 8.00 -10.22 -14.24
C LEU A 215 8.04 -8.77 -13.71
N LEU A 216 9.05 -8.41 -12.92
CA LEU A 216 9.25 -7.05 -12.42
C LEU A 216 9.35 -6.04 -13.57
N ALA A 217 10.04 -6.40 -14.65
CA ALA A 217 10.17 -5.55 -15.83
C ALA A 217 8.83 -5.33 -16.58
N THR A 218 7.87 -6.26 -16.45
CA THR A 218 6.54 -6.16 -17.09
C THR A 218 5.52 -5.41 -16.23
N LEU A 219 5.79 -5.21 -14.94
CA LEU A 219 4.89 -4.45 -14.06
C LEU A 219 4.77 -2.99 -14.49
N PRO A 220 3.58 -2.38 -14.35
CA PRO A 220 3.38 -0.95 -14.57
C PRO A 220 4.33 -0.11 -13.73
N LYS A 221 4.55 1.14 -14.13
CA LYS A 221 5.41 2.06 -13.38
C LYS A 221 4.81 2.39 -12.01
N ASP A 222 5.68 2.65 -11.02
CA ASP A 222 5.25 2.98 -9.66
C ASP A 222 4.30 4.18 -9.59
N VAL A 223 4.52 5.18 -10.46
CA VAL A 223 3.64 6.36 -10.55
C VAL A 223 2.22 5.97 -10.93
N ASP A 224 2.06 5.05 -11.86
CA ASP A 224 0.74 4.59 -12.32
C ASP A 224 0.07 3.68 -11.26
N LEU A 225 0.87 2.82 -10.60
CA LEU A 225 0.41 1.94 -9.53
C LEU A 225 -0.05 2.72 -8.28
N ALA A 226 0.62 3.81 -7.95
CA ALA A 226 0.33 4.62 -6.76
C ALA A 226 -1.08 5.26 -6.79
N HIS A 227 -1.67 5.40 -7.97
CA HIS A 227 -3.04 5.95 -8.15
C HIS A 227 -4.13 4.90 -7.98
N LEU A 228 -3.80 3.61 -8.04
CA LEU A 228 -4.79 2.55 -7.91
C LEU A 228 -5.26 2.38 -6.46
N VAL A 229 -6.56 2.11 -6.30
CA VAL A 229 -7.14 1.80 -4.99
C VAL A 229 -6.77 0.38 -4.58
N THR A 230 -6.50 0.16 -3.30
CA THR A 230 -6.11 -1.15 -2.75
C THR A 230 -7.08 -2.27 -3.15
N LEU A 231 -8.39 -1.98 -3.23
CA LEU A 231 -9.40 -2.97 -3.61
C LEU A 231 -9.25 -3.40 -5.07
N ASP A 232 -8.96 -2.47 -5.97
CA ASP A 232 -8.77 -2.75 -7.40
C ASP A 232 -7.53 -3.62 -7.63
N ILE A 233 -6.45 -3.33 -6.91
CA ILE A 233 -5.24 -4.15 -6.93
C ILE A 233 -5.53 -5.56 -6.40
N CYS A 234 -6.25 -5.69 -5.29
CA CYS A 234 -6.66 -7.00 -4.78
C CYS A 234 -7.52 -7.77 -5.79
N ALA A 235 -8.38 -7.08 -6.55
CA ALA A 235 -9.18 -7.71 -7.61
C ALA A 235 -8.30 -8.18 -8.79
N ALA A 236 -7.32 -7.39 -9.21
CA ALA A 236 -6.36 -7.78 -10.25
C ALA A 236 -5.53 -8.99 -9.83
N LEU A 237 -5.05 -9.00 -8.59
CA LEU A 237 -4.24 -10.08 -8.01
C LEU A 237 -5.01 -11.41 -7.81
N ARG A 238 -6.32 -11.44 -7.99
CA ARG A 238 -7.10 -12.68 -8.09
C ARG A 238 -6.96 -13.41 -9.43
N ALA A 239 -6.16 -12.89 -10.34
CA ALA A 239 -5.88 -13.58 -11.59
C ALA A 239 -5.18 -14.93 -11.36
N PRO A 240 -5.45 -15.97 -12.18
CA PRO A 240 -4.86 -17.28 -12.03
C PRO A 240 -3.34 -17.30 -12.17
N THR A 241 -2.78 -16.39 -12.96
CA THR A 241 -1.34 -16.30 -13.19
C THR A 241 -0.80 -14.88 -12.94
N PRO A 242 0.49 -14.75 -12.56
CA PRO A 242 1.13 -13.45 -12.38
C PRO A 242 1.02 -12.55 -13.61
N MET A 243 1.22 -13.11 -14.82
CA MET A 243 1.12 -12.35 -16.07
C MET A 243 -0.31 -11.80 -16.31
N GLN A 244 -1.33 -12.61 -16.01
CA GLN A 244 -2.72 -12.12 -16.09
C GLN A 244 -3.03 -11.06 -15.04
N ALA A 245 -2.41 -11.12 -13.85
CA ALA A 245 -2.52 -10.07 -12.86
C ALA A 245 -1.93 -8.75 -13.40
N VAL A 246 -0.74 -8.80 -14.01
CA VAL A 246 -0.14 -7.62 -14.67
C VAL A 246 -1.05 -7.08 -15.77
N GLN A 247 -1.58 -7.93 -16.64
CA GLN A 247 -2.51 -7.49 -17.70
C GLN A 247 -3.77 -6.80 -17.16
N ARG A 248 -4.31 -7.30 -16.02
CA ARG A 248 -5.45 -6.66 -15.35
C ARG A 248 -5.07 -5.30 -14.77
N LEU A 249 -3.91 -5.18 -14.14
CA LEU A 249 -3.40 -3.90 -13.63
C LEU A 249 -3.23 -2.88 -14.76
N ASP A 250 -2.62 -3.27 -15.87
CA ASP A 250 -2.49 -2.42 -17.07
C ASP A 250 -3.85 -1.98 -17.63
N ALA A 251 -4.82 -2.90 -17.68
CA ALA A 251 -6.16 -2.59 -18.16
C ALA A 251 -6.87 -1.60 -17.23
N MET A 252 -6.71 -1.72 -15.91
CA MET A 252 -7.27 -0.79 -14.92
C MET A 252 -6.64 0.60 -15.07
N ILE A 253 -5.32 0.69 -15.18
CA ILE A 253 -4.60 1.96 -15.38
C ILE A 253 -5.07 2.66 -16.67
N ARG A 254 -5.18 1.92 -17.75
CA ARG A 254 -5.70 2.47 -19.03
C ARG A 254 -7.17 2.93 -18.93
N THR A 255 -7.97 2.24 -18.14
CA THR A 255 -9.36 2.61 -17.90
C THR A 255 -9.45 3.86 -17.04
N ASP A 256 -8.68 3.94 -15.96
CA ASP A 256 -8.59 5.13 -15.12
C ASP A 256 -8.06 6.33 -15.89
N ALA A 257 -7.06 6.16 -16.74
CA ALA A 257 -6.56 7.20 -17.61
C ALA A 257 -7.64 7.73 -18.57
N LYS A 258 -8.54 6.87 -19.04
CA LYS A 258 -9.70 7.28 -19.87
C LYS A 258 -10.81 7.95 -19.04
N LEU A 259 -11.03 7.49 -17.80
CA LEU A 259 -12.04 8.03 -16.89
C LEU A 259 -11.58 9.30 -16.17
N SER A 260 -10.30 9.50 -15.97
CA SER A 260 -9.74 10.68 -15.29
C SER A 260 -9.87 11.98 -16.11
N GLY A 261 -10.33 11.87 -17.35
CA GLY A 261 -10.62 13.02 -18.20
C GLY A 261 -9.43 13.51 -19.02
N PRO A 262 -9.56 14.68 -19.66
CA PRO A 262 -8.58 15.19 -20.62
C PRO A 262 -7.22 15.44 -19.97
N ARG A 263 -6.16 15.25 -20.74
CA ARG A 263 -4.78 15.66 -20.41
C ARG A 263 -4.33 16.74 -21.40
N LEU A 264 -3.27 17.50 -21.03
CA LEU A 264 -2.74 18.53 -21.92
C LEU A 264 -2.13 17.96 -23.21
N GLU A 265 -1.69 16.71 -23.17
CA GLU A 265 -1.16 15.98 -24.32
C GLU A 265 -2.26 15.69 -25.37
N ASP A 266 -3.53 15.67 -24.95
CA ASP A 266 -4.68 15.41 -25.83
C ASP A 266 -5.11 16.64 -26.65
N PHE A 267 -4.52 17.81 -26.35
CA PHE A 267 -4.88 19.06 -27.04
C PHE A 267 -3.92 19.34 -28.19
N GLU A 268 -4.45 19.51 -29.35
CA GLU A 268 -3.71 19.97 -30.54
C GLU A 268 -3.68 21.51 -30.61
N GLY A 269 -2.59 22.05 -31.13
CA GLY A 269 -2.42 23.47 -31.40
C GLY A 269 -1.59 24.23 -30.37
N GLU A 270 -1.42 25.54 -30.63
CA GLU A 270 -0.54 26.46 -29.87
C GLU A 270 -1.34 27.69 -29.35
N ALA A 271 -2.58 27.47 -28.91
CA ALA A 271 -3.34 28.56 -28.31
C ALA A 271 -2.59 29.13 -27.09
N PRO A 272 -2.56 30.45 -26.86
CA PRO A 272 -1.82 31.06 -25.76
C PRO A 272 -2.15 30.48 -24.36
N ALA A 273 -3.44 30.13 -24.16
CA ALA A 273 -3.89 29.48 -22.91
C ALA A 273 -3.28 28.08 -22.75
N LEU A 274 -3.17 27.31 -23.84
CA LEU A 274 -2.61 25.96 -23.84
C LEU A 274 -1.09 25.99 -23.59
N THR A 275 -0.39 26.92 -24.22
CA THR A 275 1.05 27.11 -24.04
C THR A 275 1.38 27.52 -22.59
N ALA A 276 0.60 28.45 -22.02
CA ALA A 276 0.74 28.84 -20.60
C ALA A 276 0.44 27.67 -19.66
N ALA A 277 -0.59 26.86 -19.95
CA ALA A 277 -0.95 25.68 -19.17
C ALA A 277 0.17 24.62 -19.19
N ARG A 278 0.74 24.32 -20.36
CA ARG A 278 1.87 23.37 -20.52
C ARG A 278 3.07 23.82 -19.70
N ARG A 279 3.44 25.11 -19.77
CA ARG A 279 4.56 25.65 -19.01
C ARG A 279 4.39 25.49 -17.50
N ILE A 280 3.20 25.78 -16.96
CA ILE A 280 2.92 25.62 -15.53
C ILE A 280 3.03 24.16 -15.10
N VAL A 281 2.54 23.23 -15.92
CA VAL A 281 2.64 21.80 -15.62
C VAL A 281 4.09 21.32 -15.68
N GLU A 282 4.89 21.76 -16.66
CA GLU A 282 6.33 21.47 -16.75
C GLU A 282 7.08 22.02 -15.54
N ASP A 283 6.83 23.26 -15.14
CA ASP A 283 7.43 23.88 -13.94
C ASP A 283 7.09 23.06 -12.69
N LEU A 284 5.84 22.62 -12.54
CA LEU A 284 5.36 21.84 -11.40
C LEU A 284 5.98 20.44 -11.34
N LEU A 285 6.11 19.78 -12.48
CA LEU A 285 6.78 18.48 -12.58
C LEU A 285 8.29 18.60 -12.28
N SER A 286 8.94 19.67 -12.77
CA SER A 286 10.34 19.96 -12.48
C SER A 286 10.58 20.21 -10.98
N TRP A 287 9.64 20.88 -10.30
CA TRP A 287 9.69 21.02 -8.85
C TRP A 287 9.48 19.69 -8.11
N LYS A 288 8.53 18.86 -8.53
CA LYS A 288 8.32 17.52 -7.97
C LYS A 288 9.59 16.64 -8.08
N ASP A 289 10.32 16.79 -9.18
CA ASP A 289 11.59 16.09 -9.42
C ASP A 289 12.77 16.71 -8.64
N GLY A 290 12.54 17.79 -7.86
CA GLY A 290 13.59 18.48 -7.10
C GLY A 290 14.57 19.29 -7.94
N LYS A 291 14.27 19.55 -9.22
CA LYS A 291 15.15 20.29 -10.15
C LYS A 291 15.02 21.80 -10.03
N THR A 292 13.86 22.27 -9.54
CA THR A 292 13.50 23.70 -9.47
C THR A 292 12.93 24.03 -8.10
N GLY A 293 13.23 25.20 -7.56
CA GLY A 293 12.71 25.67 -6.26
C GLY A 293 11.24 26.08 -6.38
N TRP A 294 10.45 25.89 -5.30
CA TRP A 294 9.02 26.28 -5.27
C TRP A 294 8.77 27.75 -5.59
N HIS A 295 9.71 28.64 -5.28
CA HIS A 295 9.62 30.07 -5.54
C HIS A 295 9.91 30.47 -7.00
N GLU A 296 10.49 29.55 -7.80
CA GLU A 296 10.86 29.78 -9.19
C GLU A 296 9.79 29.36 -10.18
N ILE A 297 8.78 28.61 -9.73
CA ILE A 297 7.72 28.07 -10.60
C ILE A 297 6.52 28.99 -10.73
N SER A 298 5.88 29.00 -11.90
CA SER A 298 4.59 29.65 -12.14
C SER A 298 3.47 28.86 -11.46
N ARG A 299 2.72 29.50 -10.54
CA ARG A 299 1.74 28.82 -9.66
C ARG A 299 0.29 29.18 -9.94
N SER A 300 0.05 30.13 -10.82
CA SER A 300 -1.31 30.62 -11.07
C SER A 300 -1.53 30.94 -12.54
N LEU A 301 -2.74 30.69 -13.00
CA LEU A 301 -3.19 30.99 -14.36
C LEU A 301 -4.61 31.57 -14.28
N LEU A 302 -4.81 32.75 -14.84
CA LEU A 302 -6.13 33.34 -14.99
C LEU A 302 -6.70 33.01 -16.38
N LEU A 303 -7.74 32.19 -16.41
CA LEU A 303 -8.48 31.86 -17.63
C LEU A 303 -9.76 32.72 -17.71
N TYR A 304 -9.84 33.57 -18.72
CA TYR A 304 -11.02 34.40 -18.95
C TYR A 304 -11.62 34.17 -20.36
N GLY A 305 -12.89 34.44 -20.51
CA GLY A 305 -13.62 34.26 -21.77
C GLY A 305 -15.09 33.88 -21.55
N PRO A 306 -15.90 33.81 -22.61
CA PRO A 306 -17.32 33.48 -22.54
C PRO A 306 -17.58 32.10 -21.89
N PRO A 307 -18.80 31.85 -21.37
CA PRO A 307 -19.20 30.51 -20.96
C PRO A 307 -19.07 29.50 -22.12
N GLY A 308 -18.71 28.25 -21.82
CA GLY A 308 -18.59 27.17 -22.81
C GLY A 308 -17.27 27.13 -23.59
N THR A 309 -16.30 28.03 -23.36
CA THR A 309 -15.01 28.03 -24.07
C THR A 309 -13.99 27.01 -23.52
N GLY A 310 -14.39 26.08 -22.68
CA GLY A 310 -13.53 24.99 -22.22
C GLY A 310 -12.55 25.35 -21.07
N LYS A 311 -12.71 26.49 -20.38
CA LYS A 311 -11.81 26.92 -19.28
C LYS A 311 -11.67 25.87 -18.19
N THR A 312 -12.77 25.34 -17.69
CA THR A 312 -12.79 24.28 -16.66
C THR A 312 -12.21 22.96 -17.21
N TYR A 313 -12.44 22.70 -18.51
CA TYR A 313 -11.91 21.52 -19.18
C TYR A 313 -10.37 21.57 -19.28
N LEU A 314 -9.81 22.74 -19.63
CA LEU A 314 -8.36 22.97 -19.64
C LEU A 314 -7.76 22.89 -18.24
N ALA A 315 -8.41 23.49 -17.22
CA ALA A 315 -7.94 23.41 -15.84
C ALA A 315 -7.91 21.97 -15.30
N ARG A 316 -8.92 21.16 -15.67
CA ARG A 316 -8.93 19.72 -15.34
C ARG A 316 -7.81 18.97 -16.05
N ALA A 317 -7.56 19.27 -17.33
CA ALA A 317 -6.47 18.69 -18.10
C ALA A 317 -5.09 19.00 -17.48
N MET A 318 -4.89 20.24 -17.03
CA MET A 318 -3.68 20.62 -16.30
C MET A 318 -3.47 19.80 -15.04
N ALA A 319 -4.52 19.64 -14.22
CA ALA A 319 -4.46 18.84 -13.00
C ALA A 319 -4.12 17.38 -13.28
N ASN A 320 -4.76 16.77 -14.30
CA ASN A 320 -4.53 15.40 -14.71
C ASN A 320 -3.10 15.20 -15.24
N SER A 321 -2.57 16.12 -16.06
CA SER A 321 -1.19 16.04 -16.56
C SER A 321 -0.15 16.27 -15.45
N ALA A 322 -0.46 17.10 -14.47
CA ALA A 322 0.41 17.33 -13.31
C ALA A 322 0.32 16.25 -12.22
N GLY A 323 -0.66 15.32 -12.32
CA GLY A 323 -0.92 14.31 -11.29
C GLY A 323 -1.31 14.94 -9.95
N ILE A 324 -2.21 15.95 -9.97
CA ILE A 324 -2.74 16.63 -8.78
C ILE A 324 -4.26 16.59 -8.78
N THR A 325 -4.86 16.67 -7.58
CA THR A 325 -6.33 16.67 -7.44
C THR A 325 -6.92 17.97 -7.95
N PHE A 326 -7.90 17.88 -8.85
CA PHE A 326 -8.71 19.02 -9.30
C PHE A 326 -9.86 19.28 -8.33
N ILE A 327 -9.90 20.46 -7.77
CA ILE A 327 -11.00 20.94 -6.90
C ILE A 327 -11.73 22.06 -7.64
N ASN A 328 -13.05 21.91 -7.80
CA ASN A 328 -13.89 22.88 -8.50
C ASN A 328 -14.87 23.55 -7.55
#